data_c1af0b77ccf714616e209f732663e644
#
_entry.id   c1af0b77ccf714616e209f732663e644
#
_cell.length_a   1.000
_cell.length_b   1.000
_cell.length_c   1.000
_cell.angle_alpha   90.00
_cell.angle_beta   90.00
_cell.angle_gamma   90.00
#
_symmetry.space_group_name_H-M   'P 1'
#
loop_
_entity.id
_entity.type
_entity.pdbx_description
1 polymer ?
#
loop_
_entity_poly.entity_id
_entity_poly.type
_entity_poly.pdbx_seq_one_letter_code
_entity_poly.pdbx_strand_id
1 'polypeptide(L)'
;MNKMKDCKPILWNRNFVQCCISYFLMNFSFYILMPTMPVYLVEVLGISTANVGIALSSYTIGLLCVRPFSGFLVDCFSRKPLYLFAFFVFAFMFGGYLIATTMLTIMAVRFVQGGFMGLTSVAGNTIAIDVIPSSRRGEGMGFYGLTINLAMSLAPLAAVAIYGKGGFDPVVFIGWMAAFIGVGSVCLIRYPKREKVPRPHFSLDCFILVKALPAALAYILVAIPYGMITSFVVLYGKEIEVADPG
;
A
#
# COMPACT_ATOMS: atom_id res chain seq x y z
N MET A 1 30.31 -39.96 -10.81
CA MET A 1 28.96 -39.32 -10.92
C MET A 1 28.71 -38.60 -9.60
N ASN A 2 29.05 -37.31 -9.57
CA ASN A 2 28.98 -36.49 -8.37
C ASN A 2 27.56 -35.90 -8.29
N LYS A 3 26.74 -36.38 -7.35
CA LYS A 3 25.45 -35.74 -7.01
C LYS A 3 25.79 -34.40 -6.37
N MET A 4 25.88 -33.34 -7.18
CA MET A 4 25.75 -31.99 -6.62
C MET A 4 24.39 -31.91 -5.97
N LYS A 5 24.36 -31.82 -4.65
CA LYS A 5 23.15 -31.50 -3.87
C LYS A 5 22.62 -30.20 -4.43
N ASP A 6 21.45 -30.26 -5.08
CA ASP A 6 20.65 -29.09 -5.44
C ASP A 6 20.25 -28.35 -4.14
N CYS A 7 21.15 -27.54 -3.61
CA CYS A 7 20.82 -26.62 -2.54
C CYS A 7 19.88 -25.57 -3.15
N LYS A 8 18.59 -25.70 -2.85
CA LYS A 8 17.62 -24.65 -3.22
C LYS A 8 18.12 -23.31 -2.68
N PRO A 9 18.19 -22.26 -3.52
CA PRO A 9 18.68 -20.95 -3.09
C PRO A 9 17.86 -20.43 -1.90
N ILE A 10 18.54 -19.80 -0.94
CA ILE A 10 17.93 -19.29 0.28
C ILE A 10 16.96 -18.16 -0.05
N LEU A 11 15.66 -18.34 0.23
CA LEU A 11 14.61 -17.33 0.03
C LEU A 11 14.69 -16.24 1.11
N TRP A 12 14.80 -16.66 2.38
CA TRP A 12 14.82 -15.78 3.54
C TRP A 12 16.18 -15.10 3.74
N ASN A 13 16.64 -14.38 2.72
CA ASN A 13 17.81 -13.53 2.84
C ASN A 13 17.44 -12.20 3.49
N ARG A 14 18.45 -11.49 4.03
CA ARG A 14 18.27 -10.20 4.72
C ARG A 14 17.50 -9.20 3.87
N ASN A 15 17.76 -9.13 2.58
CA ASN A 15 17.10 -8.16 1.69
C ASN A 15 15.62 -8.47 1.50
N PHE A 16 15.25 -9.75 1.34
CA PHE A 16 13.87 -10.16 1.20
C PHE A 16 13.07 -9.90 2.49
N VAL A 17 13.66 -10.20 3.66
CA VAL A 17 13.03 -9.88 4.96
C VAL A 17 12.78 -8.38 5.09
N GLN A 18 13.74 -7.52 4.71
CA GLN A 18 13.55 -6.08 4.74
C GLN A 18 12.48 -5.60 3.75
N CYS A 19 12.35 -6.23 2.58
CA CYS A 19 11.24 -5.96 1.66
C CYS A 19 9.89 -6.31 2.28
N CYS A 20 9.77 -7.45 2.95
CA CYS A 20 8.55 -7.86 3.63
C CYS A 20 8.18 -6.90 4.78
N ILE A 21 9.18 -6.51 5.61
CA ILE A 21 8.97 -5.57 6.72
C ILE A 21 8.54 -4.21 6.18
N SER A 22 9.22 -3.66 5.17
CA SER A 22 8.87 -2.35 4.61
C SER A 22 7.46 -2.35 4.00
N TYR A 23 7.09 -3.43 3.31
CA TYR A 23 5.76 -3.57 2.70
C TYR A 23 4.65 -3.75 3.75
N PHE A 24 4.91 -4.55 4.80
CA PHE A 24 4.01 -4.66 5.94
C PHE A 24 3.76 -3.31 6.60
N LEU A 25 4.83 -2.57 6.95
CA LEU A 25 4.74 -1.29 7.65
C LEU A 25 4.06 -0.21 6.81
N MET A 26 4.32 -0.19 5.50
CA MET A 26 3.63 0.70 4.57
C MET A 26 2.12 0.45 4.57
N ASN A 27 1.71 -0.82 4.43
CA ASN A 27 0.30 -1.17 4.43
C ASN A 27 -0.33 -1.00 5.81
N PHE A 28 0.36 -1.37 6.89
CA PHE A 28 -0.11 -1.15 8.25
C PHE A 28 -0.41 0.32 8.52
N SER A 29 0.49 1.23 8.13
CA SER A 29 0.26 2.66 8.29
C SER A 29 -0.93 3.18 7.48
N PHE A 30 -1.23 2.59 6.33
CA PHE A 30 -2.42 2.92 5.55
C PHE A 30 -3.70 2.38 6.20
N TYR A 31 -3.72 1.08 6.53
CA TYR A 31 -4.92 0.42 7.05
C TYR A 31 -5.30 0.86 8.46
N ILE A 32 -4.37 1.39 9.27
CA ILE A 32 -4.68 1.92 10.60
C ILE A 32 -5.59 3.16 10.55
N LEU A 33 -5.53 3.95 9.47
CA LEU A 33 -6.40 5.12 9.29
C LEU A 33 -7.80 4.78 8.75
N MET A 34 -7.95 3.60 8.13
CA MET A 34 -9.18 3.24 7.41
C MET A 34 -10.45 3.28 8.29
N PRO A 35 -10.50 2.64 9.47
CA PRO A 35 -11.73 2.62 10.28
C PRO A 35 -11.97 3.94 11.02
N THR A 36 -10.91 4.68 11.34
CA THR A 36 -11.02 5.87 12.22
C THR A 36 -11.20 7.17 11.46
N MET A 37 -10.74 7.24 10.20
CA MET A 37 -10.85 8.43 9.37
C MET A 37 -12.31 8.86 9.10
N PRO A 38 -13.25 7.97 8.73
CA PRO A 38 -14.65 8.35 8.57
C PRO A 38 -15.26 8.95 9.83
N VAL A 39 -14.96 8.34 10.99
CA VAL A 39 -15.45 8.80 12.30
C VAL A 39 -14.91 10.20 12.61
N TYR A 40 -13.61 10.42 12.42
CA TYR A 40 -12.96 11.72 12.60
C TYR A 40 -13.58 12.81 11.71
N LEU A 41 -13.82 12.48 10.42
CA LEU A 41 -14.42 13.43 9.49
C LEU A 41 -15.84 13.87 9.91
N VAL A 42 -16.64 12.95 10.43
CA VAL A 42 -18.02 13.24 10.87
C VAL A 42 -18.04 13.91 12.23
N GLU A 43 -17.40 13.31 13.24
CA GLU A 43 -17.55 13.70 14.64
C GLU A 43 -16.72 14.93 15.00
N VAL A 44 -15.51 15.08 14.42
CA VAL A 44 -14.59 16.17 14.77
C VAL A 44 -14.67 17.32 13.79
N LEU A 45 -14.70 17.03 12.47
CA LEU A 45 -14.75 18.06 11.44
C LEU A 45 -16.17 18.43 10.99
N GLY A 46 -17.21 17.74 11.50
CA GLY A 46 -18.60 18.03 11.17
C GLY A 46 -18.95 17.84 9.70
N ILE A 47 -18.19 17.02 8.96
CA ILE A 47 -18.43 16.74 7.55
C ILE A 47 -19.63 15.82 7.39
N SER A 48 -20.57 16.17 6.53
CA SER A 48 -21.74 15.31 6.29
C SER A 48 -21.31 13.93 5.75
N THR A 49 -22.02 12.88 6.16
CA THR A 49 -21.74 11.49 5.75
C THR A 49 -21.70 11.32 4.24
N ALA A 50 -22.48 12.09 3.49
CA ALA A 50 -22.45 12.10 2.03
C ALA A 50 -21.08 12.55 1.45
N ASN A 51 -20.41 13.48 2.12
CA ASN A 51 -19.13 14.04 1.67
C ASN A 51 -17.93 13.22 2.14
N VAL A 52 -18.08 12.35 3.15
CA VAL A 52 -17.01 11.46 3.64
C VAL A 52 -16.50 10.56 2.51
N GLY A 53 -17.40 9.99 1.71
CA GLY A 53 -17.03 9.16 0.56
C GLY A 53 -16.14 9.90 -0.44
N ILE A 54 -16.44 11.17 -0.71
CA ILE A 54 -15.67 12.04 -1.62
C ILE A 54 -14.26 12.27 -1.03
N ALA A 55 -14.19 12.62 0.26
CA ALA A 55 -12.91 12.83 0.95
C ALA A 55 -12.05 11.57 0.95
N LEU A 56 -12.63 10.39 1.17
CA LEU A 56 -11.90 9.12 1.14
C LEU A 56 -11.47 8.73 -0.27
N SER A 57 -12.30 8.99 -1.28
CA SER A 57 -12.01 8.66 -2.69
C SER A 57 -10.83 9.46 -3.26
N SER A 58 -10.51 10.64 -2.69
CA SER A 58 -9.39 11.46 -3.14
C SER A 58 -8.05 10.70 -3.12
N TYR A 59 -7.86 9.81 -2.14
CA TYR A 59 -6.69 8.92 -2.07
C TYR A 59 -6.62 7.96 -3.25
N THR A 60 -7.72 7.33 -3.58
CA THR A 60 -7.80 6.37 -4.71
C THR A 60 -7.60 7.08 -6.03
N ILE A 61 -8.15 8.29 -6.18
CA ILE A 61 -7.94 9.12 -7.36
C ILE A 61 -6.46 9.46 -7.53
N GLY A 62 -5.78 9.91 -6.46
CA GLY A 62 -4.35 10.16 -6.47
C GLY A 62 -3.53 8.93 -6.87
N LEU A 63 -3.86 7.78 -6.31
CA LEU A 63 -3.23 6.49 -6.62
C LEU A 63 -3.42 6.14 -8.11
N LEU A 64 -4.63 6.26 -8.64
CA LEU A 64 -4.94 5.94 -10.03
C LEU A 64 -4.26 6.90 -11.01
N CYS A 65 -4.15 8.19 -10.67
CA CYS A 65 -3.45 9.18 -11.51
C CYS A 65 -1.97 8.86 -11.67
N VAL A 66 -1.30 8.37 -10.62
CA VAL A 66 0.16 8.13 -10.64
C VAL A 66 0.49 6.71 -11.12
N ARG A 67 -0.40 5.75 -10.93
CA ARG A 67 -0.13 4.33 -11.20
C ARG A 67 0.30 4.02 -12.64
N PRO A 68 -0.30 4.59 -13.71
CA PRO A 68 0.15 4.36 -15.07
C PRO A 68 1.60 4.78 -15.31
N PHE A 69 2.03 5.87 -14.65
CA PHE A 69 3.40 6.41 -14.80
C PHE A 69 4.41 5.70 -13.91
N SER A 70 3.95 4.98 -12.87
CA SER A 70 4.83 4.35 -11.88
C SER A 70 5.76 3.31 -12.50
N GLY A 71 5.28 2.51 -13.44
CA GLY A 71 6.10 1.54 -14.18
C GLY A 71 7.24 2.22 -14.94
N PHE A 72 6.91 3.23 -15.73
CA PHE A 72 7.88 4.02 -16.48
C PHE A 72 8.92 4.67 -15.55
N LEU A 73 8.49 5.25 -14.43
CA LEU A 73 9.40 5.87 -13.46
C LEU A 73 10.36 4.84 -12.84
N VAL A 74 9.88 3.64 -12.52
CA VAL A 74 10.70 2.55 -11.96
C VAL A 74 11.72 2.01 -12.97
N ASP A 75 11.41 2.08 -14.26
CA ASP A 75 12.33 1.67 -15.32
C ASP A 75 13.35 2.78 -15.70
N CYS A 76 12.94 4.06 -15.61
CA CYS A 76 13.80 5.21 -15.93
C CYS A 76 14.76 5.58 -14.80
N PHE A 77 14.34 5.41 -13.56
CA PHE A 77 15.12 5.83 -12.38
C PHE A 77 15.70 4.62 -11.64
N SER A 78 16.71 4.89 -10.80
CA SER A 78 17.25 3.87 -9.90
C SER A 78 16.17 3.45 -8.89
N ARG A 79 15.82 2.17 -8.87
CA ARG A 79 14.68 1.62 -8.13
C ARG A 79 14.70 1.93 -6.63
N LYS A 80 15.84 1.72 -5.96
CA LYS A 80 15.95 1.95 -4.51
C LYS A 80 15.80 3.42 -4.13
N PRO A 81 16.49 4.41 -4.74
CA PRO A 81 16.28 5.83 -4.44
C PRO A 81 14.84 6.28 -4.72
N LEU A 82 14.23 5.80 -5.81
CA LEU A 82 12.85 6.12 -6.16
C LEU A 82 11.88 5.58 -5.10
N TYR A 83 12.07 4.33 -4.68
CA TYR A 83 11.27 3.71 -3.62
C TYR A 83 11.40 4.47 -2.30
N LEU A 84 12.63 4.81 -1.92
CA LEU A 84 12.92 5.59 -0.71
C LEU A 84 12.23 6.95 -0.75
N PHE A 85 12.37 7.70 -1.84
CA PHE A 85 11.75 9.00 -2.03
C PHE A 85 10.22 8.91 -1.96
N ALA A 86 9.63 7.99 -2.71
CA ALA A 86 8.18 7.84 -2.73
C ALA A 86 7.62 7.43 -1.37
N PHE A 87 8.28 6.50 -0.68
CA PHE A 87 7.86 6.08 0.64
C PHE A 87 8.07 7.16 1.71
N PHE A 88 9.14 7.94 1.60
CA PHE A 88 9.37 9.08 2.49
C PHE A 88 8.27 10.13 2.34
N VAL A 89 7.89 10.52 1.11
CA VAL A 89 6.80 11.46 0.90
C VAL A 89 5.47 10.90 1.39
N PHE A 90 5.18 9.63 1.13
CA PHE A 90 4.02 8.93 1.68
C PHE A 90 3.98 9.02 3.22
N ALA A 91 5.10 8.72 3.89
CA ALA A 91 5.21 8.83 5.34
C ALA A 91 5.07 10.29 5.84
N PHE A 92 5.69 11.24 5.14
CA PHE A 92 5.62 12.66 5.50
C PHE A 92 4.19 13.21 5.48
N MET A 93 3.35 12.72 4.57
CA MET A 93 1.95 13.14 4.46
C MET A 93 1.10 12.80 5.70
N PHE A 94 1.53 11.88 6.57
CA PHE A 94 0.84 11.64 7.84
C PHE A 94 0.83 12.87 8.75
N GLY A 95 1.93 13.65 8.77
CA GLY A 95 1.96 14.92 9.48
C GLY A 95 0.91 15.92 9.00
N GLY A 96 0.50 15.81 7.71
CA GLY A 96 -0.56 16.62 7.14
C GLY A 96 -1.92 16.41 7.81
N TYR A 97 -2.22 15.21 8.32
CA TYR A 97 -3.49 14.95 9.01
C TYR A 97 -3.60 15.64 10.36
N LEU A 98 -2.48 15.90 11.05
CA LEU A 98 -2.47 16.58 12.33
C LEU A 98 -2.73 18.09 12.21
N ILE A 99 -2.49 18.66 11.03
CA ILE A 99 -2.68 20.10 10.75
C ILE A 99 -3.90 20.38 9.85
N ALA A 100 -4.49 19.35 9.28
CA ALA A 100 -5.62 19.48 8.36
C ALA A 100 -6.92 19.69 9.12
N THR A 101 -7.46 20.89 9.08
CA THR A 101 -8.70 21.29 9.77
C THR A 101 -9.90 21.43 8.85
N THR A 102 -9.71 21.29 7.53
CA THR A 102 -10.78 21.41 6.55
C THR A 102 -10.87 20.18 5.64
N MET A 103 -12.05 19.92 5.09
CA MET A 103 -12.25 18.84 4.13
C MET A 103 -11.27 18.94 2.94
N LEU A 104 -11.06 20.15 2.40
CA LEU A 104 -10.19 20.37 1.25
C LEU A 104 -8.72 20.01 1.57
N THR A 105 -8.22 20.41 2.74
CA THR A 105 -6.85 20.09 3.17
C THR A 105 -6.68 18.58 3.35
N ILE A 106 -7.65 17.89 3.93
CA ILE A 106 -7.62 16.42 4.04
C ILE A 106 -7.62 15.77 2.66
N MET A 107 -8.48 16.22 1.76
CA MET A 107 -8.53 15.70 0.38
C MET A 107 -7.19 15.90 -0.33
N ALA A 108 -6.54 17.06 -0.18
CA ALA A 108 -5.23 17.34 -0.76
C ALA A 108 -4.14 16.39 -0.19
N VAL A 109 -4.09 16.24 1.13
CA VAL A 109 -3.15 15.32 1.79
C VAL A 109 -3.37 13.88 1.31
N ARG A 110 -4.61 13.42 1.28
CA ARG A 110 -4.98 12.07 0.81
C ARG A 110 -4.64 11.86 -0.66
N PHE A 111 -4.91 12.83 -1.51
CA PHE A 111 -4.60 12.76 -2.93
C PHE A 111 -3.09 12.57 -3.16
N VAL A 112 -2.26 13.42 -2.54
CA VAL A 112 -0.80 13.32 -2.63
C VAL A 112 -0.31 11.99 -2.05
N GLN A 113 -0.79 11.62 -0.86
CA GLN A 113 -0.44 10.36 -0.20
C GLN A 113 -0.80 9.14 -1.06
N GLY A 114 -1.99 9.15 -1.68
CA GLY A 114 -2.43 8.10 -2.59
C GLY A 114 -1.53 7.97 -3.81
N GLY A 115 -1.16 9.08 -4.43
CA GLY A 115 -0.22 9.10 -5.56
C GLY A 115 1.12 8.47 -5.22
N PHE A 116 1.71 8.85 -4.10
CA PHE A 116 2.97 8.27 -3.64
C PHE A 116 2.84 6.83 -3.15
N MET A 117 1.69 6.41 -2.61
CA MET A 117 1.41 4.99 -2.35
C MET A 117 1.42 4.17 -3.64
N GLY A 118 0.82 4.68 -4.72
CA GLY A 118 0.85 4.04 -6.03
C GLY A 118 2.27 3.78 -6.52
N LEU A 119 3.12 4.81 -6.46
CA LEU A 119 4.53 4.71 -6.86
C LEU A 119 5.33 3.78 -5.94
N THR A 120 5.14 3.91 -4.63
CA THR A 120 5.82 3.11 -3.61
C THR A 120 5.51 1.63 -3.76
N SER A 121 4.24 1.28 -4.00
CA SER A 121 3.82 -0.12 -4.18
C SER A 121 4.44 -0.76 -5.41
N VAL A 122 4.49 -0.06 -6.54
CA VAL A 122 5.12 -0.57 -7.77
C VAL A 122 6.64 -0.72 -7.60
N ALA A 123 7.31 0.28 -7.04
CA ALA A 123 8.74 0.23 -6.79
C ALA A 123 9.12 -0.89 -5.80
N GLY A 124 8.36 -1.04 -4.72
CA GLY A 124 8.55 -2.08 -3.71
C GLY A 124 8.38 -3.49 -4.28
N ASN A 125 7.31 -3.73 -5.06
CA ASN A 125 7.07 -4.99 -5.75
C ASN A 125 8.22 -5.34 -6.70
N THR A 126 8.71 -4.35 -7.46
CA THR A 126 9.83 -4.56 -8.40
C THR A 126 11.12 -4.93 -7.66
N ILE A 127 11.43 -4.25 -6.55
CA ILE A 127 12.61 -4.57 -5.72
C ILE A 127 12.46 -5.96 -5.11
N ALA A 128 11.27 -6.32 -4.62
CA ALA A 128 11.01 -7.64 -4.04
C ALA A 128 11.25 -8.75 -5.09
N ILE A 129 10.76 -8.60 -6.32
CA ILE A 129 10.99 -9.55 -7.42
C ILE A 129 12.48 -9.68 -7.75
N ASP A 130 13.24 -8.58 -7.72
CA ASP A 130 14.68 -8.60 -8.04
C ASP A 130 15.52 -9.28 -6.95
N VAL A 131 15.08 -9.19 -5.68
CA VAL A 131 15.78 -9.77 -4.53
C VAL A 131 15.48 -11.27 -4.38
N ILE A 132 14.32 -11.73 -4.85
CA ILE A 132 13.92 -13.13 -4.79
C ILE A 132 14.64 -13.94 -5.87
N PRO A 133 15.25 -15.11 -5.52
CA PRO A 133 15.84 -16.01 -6.51
C PRO A 133 14.84 -16.41 -7.59
N SER A 134 15.27 -16.44 -8.86
CA SER A 134 14.41 -16.69 -10.01
C SER A 134 13.62 -18.02 -9.91
N SER A 135 14.26 -19.05 -9.35
CA SER A 135 13.64 -20.38 -9.16
C SER A 135 12.57 -20.42 -8.04
N ARG A 136 12.46 -19.38 -7.21
CA ARG A 136 11.53 -19.31 -6.07
C ARG A 136 10.64 -18.05 -6.09
N ARG A 137 10.52 -17.39 -7.25
CA ARG A 137 9.74 -16.14 -7.37
C ARG A 137 8.28 -16.29 -6.94
N GLY A 138 7.61 -17.36 -7.37
CA GLY A 138 6.21 -17.59 -6.99
C GLY A 138 6.04 -17.74 -5.49
N GLU A 139 6.90 -18.54 -4.85
CA GLU A 139 6.89 -18.73 -3.40
C GLU A 139 7.20 -17.43 -2.64
N GLY A 140 8.25 -16.72 -3.05
CA GLY A 140 8.63 -15.46 -2.41
C GLY A 140 7.56 -14.38 -2.56
N MET A 141 6.94 -14.24 -3.73
CA MET A 141 5.85 -13.28 -3.93
C MET A 141 4.60 -13.68 -3.14
N GLY A 142 4.36 -14.97 -2.91
CA GLY A 142 3.31 -15.45 -2.02
C GLY A 142 3.54 -14.97 -0.57
N PHE A 143 4.73 -15.14 -0.01
CA PHE A 143 5.07 -14.62 1.32
C PHE A 143 5.02 -13.10 1.39
N TYR A 144 5.50 -12.41 0.35
CA TYR A 144 5.40 -10.95 0.27
C TYR A 144 3.94 -10.49 0.28
N GLY A 145 3.05 -11.18 -0.44
CA GLY A 145 1.60 -10.92 -0.43
C GLY A 145 0.94 -11.21 0.92
N LEU A 146 1.43 -12.19 1.70
CA LEU A 146 0.90 -12.44 3.04
C LEU A 146 1.11 -11.26 3.99
N THR A 147 2.15 -10.45 3.80
CA THR A 147 2.41 -9.29 4.67
C THR A 147 1.32 -8.23 4.59
N ILE A 148 0.69 -8.01 3.42
CA ILE A 148 -0.44 -7.09 3.30
C ILE A 148 -1.67 -7.64 4.04
N ASN A 149 -1.93 -8.95 3.97
CA ASN A 149 -3.06 -9.56 4.68
C ASN A 149 -2.90 -9.44 6.20
N LEU A 150 -1.67 -9.59 6.71
CA LEU A 150 -1.37 -9.34 8.12
C LEU A 150 -1.61 -7.87 8.50
N ALA A 151 -1.19 -6.94 7.65
CA ALA A 151 -1.45 -5.51 7.88
C ALA A 151 -2.94 -5.19 7.88
N MET A 152 -3.71 -5.74 6.93
CA MET A 152 -5.17 -5.56 6.84
C MET A 152 -5.91 -6.10 8.07
N SER A 153 -5.39 -7.16 8.69
CA SER A 153 -6.01 -7.76 9.87
C SER A 153 -5.63 -7.02 11.16
N LEU A 154 -4.35 -6.70 11.33
CA LEU A 154 -3.85 -6.14 12.58
C LEU A 154 -4.07 -4.63 12.71
N ALA A 155 -3.97 -3.87 11.61
CA ALA A 155 -4.03 -2.42 11.66
C ALA A 155 -5.41 -1.89 12.09
N PRO A 156 -6.56 -2.38 11.59
CA PRO A 156 -7.87 -1.94 12.05
C PRO A 156 -8.12 -2.26 13.54
N LEU A 157 -7.69 -3.43 14.01
CA LEU A 157 -7.81 -3.81 15.43
C LEU A 157 -7.04 -2.82 16.31
N ALA A 158 -5.80 -2.52 15.95
CA ALA A 158 -5.00 -1.53 16.65
C ALA A 158 -5.66 -0.14 16.60
N ALA A 159 -6.19 0.26 15.45
CA ALA A 159 -6.82 1.56 15.25
C ALA A 159 -8.01 1.76 16.19
N VAL A 160 -8.93 0.80 16.24
CA VAL A 160 -10.14 0.88 17.12
C VAL A 160 -9.74 0.91 18.59
N ALA A 161 -8.79 0.05 19.02
CA ALA A 161 -8.33 0.01 20.40
C ALA A 161 -7.64 1.32 20.85
N ILE A 162 -6.94 1.99 19.94
CA ILE A 162 -6.24 3.27 20.22
C ILE A 162 -7.22 4.43 20.19
N TYR A 163 -8.09 4.47 19.17
CA TYR A 163 -9.06 5.54 18.99
C TYR A 163 -10.00 5.66 20.20
N GLY A 164 -10.46 4.54 20.75
CA GLY A 164 -11.34 4.53 21.94
C GLY A 164 -10.70 5.11 23.20
N LYS A 165 -9.37 5.21 23.28
CA LYS A 165 -8.64 5.74 24.44
C LYS A 165 -8.13 7.16 24.26
N GLY A 166 -7.79 7.57 23.07
CA GLY A 166 -7.08 8.82 22.83
C GLY A 166 -7.53 9.61 21.59
N GLY A 167 -8.56 9.15 20.87
CA GLY A 167 -9.05 9.83 19.67
C GLY A 167 -8.18 9.58 18.44
N PHE A 168 -8.24 10.50 17.46
CA PHE A 168 -7.62 10.34 16.15
C PHE A 168 -6.10 10.53 16.12
N ASP A 169 -5.58 11.53 16.85
CA ASP A 169 -4.17 11.92 16.80
C ASP A 169 -3.19 10.79 17.16
N PRO A 170 -3.41 9.99 18.23
CA PRO A 170 -2.55 8.84 18.52
C PRO A 170 -2.56 7.79 17.41
N VAL A 171 -3.69 7.59 16.73
CA VAL A 171 -3.78 6.65 15.59
C VAL A 171 -2.91 7.14 14.43
N VAL A 172 -3.01 8.44 14.10
CA VAL A 172 -2.15 9.07 13.08
C VAL A 172 -0.68 8.93 13.46
N PHE A 173 -0.32 9.22 14.72
CA PHE A 173 1.05 9.15 15.19
C PHE A 173 1.66 7.75 15.07
N ILE A 174 0.91 6.71 15.45
CA ILE A 174 1.36 5.32 15.32
C ILE A 174 1.51 4.92 13.84
N GLY A 175 0.56 5.29 12.97
CA GLY A 175 0.67 5.12 11.53
C GLY A 175 1.90 5.83 10.96
N TRP A 176 2.16 7.05 11.43
CA TRP A 176 3.32 7.86 11.05
C TRP A 176 4.64 7.19 11.44
N MET A 177 4.75 6.76 12.70
CA MET A 177 5.92 6.03 13.21
C MET A 177 6.15 4.73 12.42
N ALA A 178 5.10 3.96 12.17
CA ALA A 178 5.19 2.74 11.37
C ALA A 178 5.71 3.02 9.96
N ALA A 179 5.21 4.09 9.31
CA ALA A 179 5.67 4.49 7.98
C ALA A 179 7.17 4.87 7.98
N PHE A 180 7.64 5.64 8.96
CA PHE A 180 9.06 6.01 9.04
C PHE A 180 9.98 4.83 9.37
N ILE A 181 9.55 3.91 10.23
CA ILE A 181 10.27 2.65 10.47
C ILE A 181 10.35 1.85 9.16
N GLY A 182 9.27 1.85 8.37
CA GLY A 182 9.23 1.26 7.04
C GLY A 182 10.26 1.88 6.08
N VAL A 183 10.37 3.22 6.05
CA VAL A 183 11.40 3.93 5.27
C VAL A 183 12.81 3.52 5.75
N GLY A 184 13.04 3.44 7.06
CA GLY A 184 14.29 2.95 7.63
C GLY A 184 14.63 1.53 7.19
N SER A 185 13.62 0.66 7.12
CA SER A 185 13.79 -0.71 6.62
C SER A 185 14.26 -0.74 5.15
N VAL A 186 13.73 0.17 4.31
CA VAL A 186 14.18 0.30 2.91
C VAL A 186 15.64 0.72 2.82
N CYS A 187 16.13 1.59 3.71
CA CYS A 187 17.54 1.98 3.76
C CYS A 187 18.46 0.77 3.94
N LEU A 188 18.02 -0.22 4.73
CA LEU A 188 18.80 -1.43 5.04
C LEU A 188 18.85 -2.44 3.89
N ILE A 189 18.00 -2.32 2.87
CA ILE A 189 18.04 -3.19 1.69
C ILE A 189 19.34 -2.93 0.93
N ARG A 190 20.17 -3.95 0.79
CA ARG A 190 21.36 -3.90 -0.06
C ARG A 190 20.97 -4.24 -1.50
N TYR A 191 20.74 -3.21 -2.30
CA TYR A 191 20.35 -3.35 -3.69
C TYR A 191 21.58 -3.08 -4.58
N PRO A 192 22.00 -4.03 -5.42
CA PRO A 192 23.14 -3.81 -6.32
C PRO A 192 22.81 -2.70 -7.30
N LYS A 193 23.80 -1.87 -7.60
CA LYS A 193 23.66 -0.87 -8.67
C LYS A 193 23.43 -1.63 -9.98
N ARG A 194 22.25 -1.46 -10.56
CA ARG A 194 21.93 -2.03 -11.87
C ARG A 194 22.67 -1.20 -12.92
N GLU A 195 23.24 -1.87 -13.93
CA GLU A 195 23.72 -1.19 -15.12
C GLU A 195 22.57 -0.40 -15.74
N LYS A 196 22.87 0.82 -16.19
CA LYS A 196 21.87 1.69 -16.83
C LYS A 196 21.35 1.00 -18.07
N VAL A 197 20.16 0.45 -18.00
CA VAL A 197 19.43 -0.01 -19.17
C VAL A 197 19.12 1.21 -20.04
N PRO A 198 19.28 1.13 -21.37
CA PRO A 198 18.87 2.20 -22.27
C PRO A 198 17.44 2.64 -21.91
N ARG A 199 17.24 3.96 -21.81
CA ARG A 199 15.93 4.51 -21.46
C ARG A 199 14.91 4.01 -22.48
N PRO A 200 13.78 3.40 -22.04
CA PRO A 200 12.74 3.02 -22.97
C PRO A 200 12.23 4.27 -23.69
N HIS A 201 12.04 4.19 -24.99
CA HIS A 201 11.38 5.25 -25.73
C HIS A 201 9.97 5.44 -25.16
N PHE A 202 9.57 6.69 -24.96
CA PHE A 202 8.23 7.02 -24.50
C PHE A 202 7.23 6.60 -25.58
N SER A 203 6.51 5.50 -25.34
CA SER A 203 5.50 4.93 -26.22
C SER A 203 4.26 4.61 -25.40
N LEU A 204 3.08 4.71 -25.99
CA LEU A 204 1.83 4.33 -25.35
C LEU A 204 1.81 2.85 -24.92
N ASP A 205 2.53 1.99 -25.64
CA ASP A 205 2.72 0.57 -25.29
C ASP A 205 3.40 0.35 -23.93
N CYS A 206 4.16 1.36 -23.45
CA CYS A 206 4.77 1.33 -22.11
C CYS A 206 3.70 1.48 -20.98
N PHE A 207 2.54 2.02 -21.29
CA PHE A 207 1.49 2.31 -20.30
C PHE A 207 0.36 1.28 -20.31
N ILE A 208 0.06 0.68 -21.46
CA ILE A 208 -1.06 -0.24 -21.62
C ILE A 208 -0.56 -1.53 -22.30
N LEU A 209 -0.44 -2.60 -21.51
CA LEU A 209 -0.15 -3.93 -22.05
C LEU A 209 -1.47 -4.58 -22.51
N VAL A 210 -1.84 -4.39 -23.78
CA VAL A 210 -3.08 -4.93 -24.37
C VAL A 210 -3.20 -6.45 -24.16
N LYS A 211 -2.09 -7.18 -24.17
CA LYS A 211 -2.04 -8.63 -23.92
C LYS A 211 -2.48 -9.01 -22.49
N ALA A 212 -2.46 -8.10 -21.54
CA ALA A 212 -2.92 -8.33 -20.16
C ALA A 212 -4.42 -8.05 -19.98
N LEU A 213 -5.11 -7.49 -20.97
CA LEU A 213 -6.52 -7.13 -20.88
C LEU A 213 -7.44 -8.29 -20.50
N PRO A 214 -7.32 -9.51 -21.05
CA PRO A 214 -8.16 -10.65 -20.64
C PRO A 214 -7.96 -11.01 -19.15
N ALA A 215 -6.71 -10.98 -18.65
CA ALA A 215 -6.42 -11.23 -17.24
C ALA A 215 -6.98 -10.13 -16.35
N ALA A 216 -6.91 -8.86 -16.78
CA ALA A 216 -7.48 -7.73 -16.06
C ALA A 216 -9.02 -7.83 -15.97
N LEU A 217 -9.69 -8.22 -17.06
CA LEU A 217 -11.14 -8.44 -17.06
C LEU A 217 -11.55 -9.58 -16.11
N ALA A 218 -10.83 -10.70 -16.13
CA ALA A 218 -11.07 -11.79 -15.19
C ALA A 218 -10.91 -11.35 -13.73
N TYR A 219 -9.88 -10.52 -13.45
CA TYR A 219 -9.67 -9.97 -12.11
C TYR A 219 -10.80 -9.01 -11.69
N ILE A 220 -11.31 -8.18 -12.59
CA ILE A 220 -12.45 -7.27 -12.31
C ILE A 220 -13.68 -8.09 -11.90
N LEU A 221 -14.00 -9.18 -12.61
CA LEU A 221 -15.13 -10.04 -12.28
C LEU A 221 -15.05 -10.63 -10.86
N VAL A 222 -13.85 -10.91 -10.36
CA VAL A 222 -13.63 -11.38 -8.98
C VAL A 222 -13.62 -10.22 -7.98
N ALA A 223 -13.06 -9.06 -8.36
CA ALA A 223 -12.91 -7.92 -7.47
C ALA A 223 -14.25 -7.24 -7.14
N ILE A 224 -15.21 -7.22 -8.08
CA ILE A 224 -16.54 -6.63 -7.85
C ILE A 224 -17.29 -7.31 -6.70
N PRO A 225 -17.54 -8.64 -6.71
CA PRO A 225 -18.19 -9.31 -5.60
C PRO A 225 -17.43 -9.18 -4.27
N TYR A 226 -16.10 -9.26 -4.31
CA TYR A 226 -15.27 -9.04 -3.14
C TYR A 226 -15.47 -7.64 -2.54
N GLY A 227 -15.46 -6.60 -3.38
CA GLY A 227 -15.71 -5.22 -2.94
C GLY A 227 -17.11 -5.03 -2.37
N MET A 228 -18.12 -5.66 -2.98
CA MET A 228 -19.49 -5.62 -2.46
C MET A 228 -19.60 -6.27 -1.09
N ILE A 229 -19.06 -7.46 -0.91
CA ILE A 229 -19.09 -8.18 0.37
C ILE A 229 -18.39 -7.36 1.45
N THR A 230 -17.15 -6.91 1.21
CA THR A 230 -16.36 -6.18 2.20
C THR A 230 -16.98 -4.83 2.59
N SER A 231 -17.72 -4.18 1.68
CA SER A 231 -18.34 -2.88 1.95
C SER A 231 -19.71 -2.99 2.63
N PHE A 232 -20.49 -4.02 2.28
CA PHE A 232 -21.90 -4.09 2.66
C PHE A 232 -22.21 -5.17 3.70
N VAL A 233 -21.27 -6.08 4.03
CA VAL A 233 -21.52 -7.16 4.97
C VAL A 233 -21.94 -6.65 6.36
N VAL A 234 -21.34 -5.55 6.83
CA VAL A 234 -21.70 -4.95 8.13
C VAL A 234 -23.09 -4.32 8.11
N LEU A 235 -23.44 -3.63 7.01
CA LEU A 235 -24.77 -3.07 6.83
C LEU A 235 -25.84 -4.15 6.75
N TYR A 236 -25.58 -5.20 5.99
CA TYR A 236 -26.47 -6.36 5.88
C TYR A 236 -26.61 -7.10 7.21
N GLY A 237 -25.51 -7.27 7.96
CA GLY A 237 -25.57 -7.87 9.30
C GLY A 237 -26.44 -7.09 10.28
N LYS A 238 -26.44 -5.75 10.19
CA LYS A 238 -27.34 -4.90 11.00
C LYS A 238 -28.79 -5.02 10.59
N GLU A 239 -29.07 -5.16 9.28
CA GLU A 239 -30.44 -5.29 8.75
C GLU A 239 -31.08 -6.61 9.13
N ILE A 240 -30.32 -7.70 9.22
CA ILE A 240 -30.80 -9.03 9.63
C ILE A 240 -30.66 -9.29 11.15
N GLU A 241 -30.47 -8.23 11.96
CA GLU A 241 -30.41 -8.28 13.43
C GLU A 241 -29.37 -9.26 14.00
N VAL A 242 -28.25 -9.45 13.32
CA VAL A 242 -27.10 -10.17 13.91
C VAL A 242 -26.52 -9.32 15.02
N ALA A 243 -26.52 -9.83 16.22
CA ALA A 243 -26.18 -9.09 17.45
C ALA A 243 -24.74 -8.57 17.48
N ASP A 244 -23.84 -9.12 16.67
CA ASP A 244 -22.44 -8.67 16.55
C ASP A 244 -21.94 -8.98 15.14
N PRO A 245 -22.05 -8.04 14.17
CA PRO A 245 -21.61 -8.24 12.79
C PRO A 245 -20.10 -8.09 12.62
N GLY A 246 -19.30 -8.15 13.69
CA GLY A 246 -17.93 -7.87 13.99
C GLY A 246 -16.78 -8.33 13.16
#